data_c3b6e9fdc488ba97f489a2f10f98a16e
#
_entry.id   c3b6e9fdc488ba97f489a2f10f98a16e
#
_cell.length_a   1.000
_cell.length_b   1.000
_cell.length_c   1.000
_cell.angle_alpha   90.00
_cell.angle_beta   90.00
_cell.angle_gamma   90.00
#
_symmetry.space_group_name_H-M   'P 1'
#
loop_
_entity.id
_entity.type
_entity.pdbx_description
1 polymer ?
#
loop_
_entity_poly.entity_id
_entity_poly.type
_entity_poly.pdbx_seq_one_letter_code
_entity_poly.pdbx_strand_id
1 'polypeptide(L)'
;MSDPHPDLRQPLERLNENEQLKARSRHLRGTISEGLDDLLTGAVPGEDPLLMKFHGIYQQDDRDRRADRRQRRLEPAYQFMVRLRIPGGVLDKHQWLGLDCLSRLYAERGLRITTRGTLQLHGVRKPHLRPLIQGLLPLGLDTIAACGDDSRGVVCGANPYLSQAHERLQKLAQITSDRLIPKTGAYADIWYRQPTPVRDDEEPVYGELYLPRKFKVGFVLPPVNDVDIYGQDLGYIAVVDNGDLIGFNVCVGGGMGQLDNREDSYPRLAEEIGFIDADEAPAFAELVMGIQRDFGDRRDRHRARFKYTLDRLGLPWFLEELERRRGRPLEPARGIHFEHNGDRLGWQQGDDGLWHATLYVESGRVDDALRTQLGGFLQQYGGRLRLTTNQNLQLTHIEEHELEQVRWRLEDLGLDWRLTPDAQAAHTLSCVALPTCGLAMAEAERYLPELLERFQRLKGQYGLREKPITLRLTGCPNGCARPYLAEIALTGRAPGLYNLYLGGSFHGDRLAQLYAGNVDEERFLALLAPMLERYAGQRRDGEHFGDFLLRKQLLEERPLTSLSS
;
A
#
# COMPACT_ATOMS: atom_id res chain seq x y z
N MET A 1 -15.13 33.12 11.16
CA MET A 1 -14.68 31.77 10.73
C MET A 1 -14.29 31.86 9.27
N SER A 2 -13.11 31.37 8.89
CA SER A 2 -12.72 31.28 7.48
C SER A 2 -13.68 30.32 6.76
N ASP A 3 -14.08 30.67 5.52
CA ASP A 3 -14.94 29.80 4.69
C ASP A 3 -14.31 28.39 4.60
N PRO A 4 -14.98 27.32 5.04
CA PRO A 4 -14.44 25.97 4.98
C PRO A 4 -14.31 25.43 3.54
N HIS A 5 -14.95 26.07 2.54
CA HIS A 5 -14.90 25.70 1.11
C HIS A 5 -14.13 26.69 0.21
N PRO A 6 -13.03 27.32 0.67
CA PRO A 6 -12.40 28.38 -0.11
C PRO A 6 -11.93 27.90 -1.49
N ASP A 7 -11.47 26.65 -1.58
CA ASP A 7 -10.85 26.14 -2.80
C ASP A 7 -11.86 25.76 -3.88
N LEU A 8 -13.03 25.22 -3.52
CA LEU A 8 -14.11 24.88 -4.48
C LEU A 8 -14.81 26.11 -5.06
N ARG A 9 -14.80 27.23 -4.36
CA ARG A 9 -15.42 28.50 -4.79
C ARG A 9 -14.46 29.43 -5.51
N GLN A 10 -13.18 29.08 -5.60
CA GLN A 10 -12.19 29.90 -6.28
C GLN A 10 -12.17 29.63 -7.78
N PRO A 11 -11.82 30.62 -8.60
CA PRO A 11 -11.55 30.41 -10.01
C PRO A 11 -10.49 29.32 -10.21
N LEU A 12 -10.69 28.48 -11.22
CA LEU A 12 -9.84 27.34 -11.53
C LEU A 12 -8.35 27.73 -11.66
N GLU A 13 -8.07 28.92 -12.19
CA GLU A 13 -6.73 29.47 -12.39
C GLU A 13 -5.96 29.69 -11.08
N ARG A 14 -6.65 29.77 -9.94
CA ARG A 14 -6.05 29.89 -8.60
C ARG A 14 -5.74 28.56 -7.94
N LEU A 15 -6.23 27.48 -8.50
CA LEU A 15 -5.94 26.13 -8.04
C LEU A 15 -4.60 25.64 -8.61
N ASN A 16 -4.03 24.60 -7.99
CA ASN A 16 -2.77 24.04 -8.49
C ASN A 16 -2.95 23.38 -9.88
N GLU A 17 -1.84 23.24 -10.62
CA GLU A 17 -1.83 22.75 -12.01
C GLU A 17 -2.52 21.39 -12.19
N ASN A 18 -2.47 20.50 -11.18
CA ASN A 18 -3.14 19.20 -11.30
C ASN A 18 -4.67 19.34 -11.26
N GLU A 19 -5.21 20.32 -10.51
CA GLU A 19 -6.65 20.60 -10.51
C GLU A 19 -7.09 21.14 -11.88
N GLN A 20 -6.31 22.07 -12.44
CA GLN A 20 -6.54 22.61 -13.77
C GLN A 20 -6.46 21.52 -14.85
N LEU A 21 -5.49 20.61 -14.74
CA LEU A 21 -5.38 19.47 -15.66
C LEU A 21 -6.62 18.56 -15.58
N LYS A 22 -7.06 18.20 -14.36
CA LYS A 22 -8.25 17.36 -14.18
C LYS A 22 -9.49 18.01 -14.80
N ALA A 23 -9.72 19.31 -14.57
CA ALA A 23 -10.85 20.04 -15.12
C ALA A 23 -10.92 20.02 -16.66
N ARG A 24 -9.75 20.21 -17.34
CA ARG A 24 -9.72 20.21 -18.81
C ARG A 24 -9.60 18.83 -19.45
N SER A 25 -9.45 17.77 -18.64
CA SER A 25 -9.11 16.42 -19.10
C SER A 25 -10.28 15.64 -19.71
N ARG A 26 -11.51 16.15 -19.67
CA ARG A 26 -12.72 15.43 -20.09
C ARG A 26 -12.86 14.11 -19.33
N HIS A 27 -12.97 14.21 -18.00
CA HIS A 27 -13.04 13.06 -17.10
C HIS A 27 -11.84 12.10 -17.26
N LEU A 28 -10.62 12.65 -17.18
CA LEU A 28 -9.33 11.92 -17.20
C LEU A 28 -8.96 11.27 -18.54
N ARG A 29 -9.64 11.63 -19.64
CA ARG A 29 -9.28 11.13 -20.98
C ARG A 29 -8.01 11.79 -21.52
N GLY A 30 -7.89 13.11 -21.38
CA GLY A 30 -6.80 13.87 -22.00
C GLY A 30 -6.68 13.58 -23.49
N THR A 31 -5.47 13.34 -23.94
CA THR A 31 -5.07 12.83 -25.25
C THR A 31 -4.37 11.48 -25.16
N ILE A 32 -4.69 10.68 -24.11
CA ILE A 32 -4.04 9.40 -23.83
C ILE A 32 -4.21 8.44 -25.02
N SER A 33 -5.41 8.40 -25.60
CA SER A 33 -5.68 7.47 -26.71
C SER A 33 -4.78 7.75 -27.92
N GLU A 34 -4.66 9.01 -28.30
CA GLU A 34 -3.79 9.49 -29.38
C GLU A 34 -2.31 9.26 -29.04
N GLY A 35 -1.91 9.57 -27.81
CA GLY A 35 -0.53 9.35 -27.33
C GLY A 35 -0.11 7.88 -27.31
N LEU A 36 -1.05 6.96 -27.09
CA LEU A 36 -0.80 5.51 -27.18
C LEU A 36 -0.65 5.02 -28.63
N ASP A 37 -1.29 5.70 -29.58
CA ASP A 37 -1.21 5.36 -31.01
C ASP A 37 0.03 5.97 -31.71
N ASP A 38 0.65 7.00 -31.10
CA ASP A 38 1.94 7.53 -31.56
C ASP A 38 3.10 6.57 -31.21
N LEU A 39 3.72 5.96 -32.19
CA LEU A 39 4.82 5.01 -32.03
C LEU A 39 6.21 5.63 -32.25
N LEU A 40 6.32 6.94 -32.48
CA LEU A 40 7.61 7.62 -32.71
C LEU A 40 8.49 7.68 -31.47
N THR A 41 7.87 7.67 -30.29
CA THR A 41 8.55 7.65 -28.98
C THR A 41 8.00 6.55 -28.09
N GLY A 42 8.82 6.06 -27.16
CA GLY A 42 8.38 5.14 -26.10
C GLY A 42 7.56 5.82 -24.99
N ALA A 43 7.50 7.16 -24.95
CA ALA A 43 6.74 7.92 -23.99
C ALA A 43 5.30 8.21 -24.45
N VAL A 44 4.42 8.50 -23.51
CA VAL A 44 3.16 9.21 -23.74
C VAL A 44 3.45 10.70 -23.50
N PRO A 45 3.06 11.59 -24.43
CA PRO A 45 3.50 12.98 -24.42
C PRO A 45 2.75 13.85 -23.40
N GLY A 46 3.27 15.04 -23.15
CA GLY A 46 2.62 16.13 -22.43
C GLY A 46 2.29 15.79 -20.96
N GLU A 47 1.08 16.11 -20.56
CA GLU A 47 0.57 15.94 -19.19
C GLU A 47 -0.18 14.61 -18.99
N ASP A 48 -0.45 13.87 -20.05
CA ASP A 48 -1.18 12.60 -20.02
C ASP A 48 -0.58 11.55 -19.06
N PRO A 49 0.75 11.46 -18.83
CA PRO A 49 1.30 10.61 -17.80
C PRO A 49 0.76 10.88 -16.39
N LEU A 50 0.26 12.10 -16.11
CA LEU A 50 -0.41 12.42 -14.84
C LEU A 50 -1.84 11.85 -14.80
N LEU A 51 -2.56 11.92 -15.92
CA LEU A 51 -3.91 11.35 -16.06
C LEU A 51 -3.87 9.81 -16.07
N MET A 52 -2.90 9.20 -16.72
CA MET A 52 -2.73 7.74 -16.75
C MET A 52 -2.63 7.12 -15.34
N LYS A 53 -2.20 7.90 -14.34
CA LYS A 53 -2.16 7.41 -12.95
C LYS A 53 -3.55 7.01 -12.43
N PHE A 54 -4.60 7.71 -12.83
CA PHE A 54 -5.98 7.37 -12.46
C PHE A 54 -6.44 6.03 -13.09
N HIS A 55 -5.82 5.67 -14.20
CA HIS A 55 -6.00 4.38 -14.87
C HIS A 55 -5.04 3.29 -14.34
N GLY A 56 -4.37 3.51 -13.22
CA GLY A 56 -3.45 2.54 -12.61
C GLY A 56 -2.05 2.47 -13.23
N ILE A 57 -1.69 3.39 -14.12
CA ILE A 57 -0.49 3.30 -14.95
C ILE A 57 0.47 4.44 -14.64
N TYR A 58 1.75 4.11 -14.45
CA TYR A 58 2.84 5.07 -14.30
C TYR A 58 3.83 4.95 -15.45
N GLN A 59 4.04 6.06 -16.17
CA GLN A 59 5.19 6.17 -17.04
C GLN A 59 6.47 6.28 -16.22
N GLN A 60 7.44 5.47 -16.53
CA GLN A 60 8.73 5.35 -15.86
C GLN A 60 9.82 5.21 -16.92
N ASP A 61 11.07 5.16 -16.48
CA ASP A 61 12.20 4.75 -17.31
C ASP A 61 13.17 3.90 -16.47
N ASP A 62 13.99 3.12 -17.15
CA ASP A 62 15.07 2.39 -16.52
C ASP A 62 16.22 3.34 -16.18
N ARG A 63 16.33 3.70 -14.90
CA ARG A 63 17.30 4.68 -14.40
C ARG A 63 18.73 4.19 -14.46
N ASP A 64 18.98 2.88 -14.42
CA ASP A 64 20.33 2.31 -14.56
C ASP A 64 20.88 2.54 -15.98
N ARG A 65 19.99 2.66 -16.97
CA ARG A 65 20.35 2.86 -18.36
C ARG A 65 20.44 4.34 -18.80
N ARG A 66 20.11 5.28 -17.90
CA ARG A 66 20.05 6.71 -18.27
C ARG A 66 21.37 7.26 -18.76
N ALA A 67 22.49 6.93 -18.10
CA ALA A 67 23.82 7.44 -18.45
C ALA A 67 24.26 6.96 -19.85
N ASP A 68 24.16 5.65 -20.12
CA ASP A 68 24.49 5.05 -21.41
C ASP A 68 23.63 5.65 -22.53
N ARG A 69 22.32 5.71 -22.34
CA ARG A 69 21.39 6.24 -23.35
C ARG A 69 21.65 7.73 -23.63
N ARG A 70 21.94 8.53 -22.59
CA ARG A 70 22.31 9.94 -22.77
C ARG A 70 23.59 10.10 -23.59
N GLN A 71 24.61 9.28 -23.30
CA GLN A 71 25.87 9.27 -24.05
C GLN A 71 25.61 8.93 -25.52
N ARG A 72 24.72 7.99 -25.79
CA ARG A 72 24.36 7.55 -27.16
C ARG A 72 23.30 8.44 -27.83
N ARG A 73 22.87 9.54 -27.20
CA ARG A 73 21.81 10.46 -27.69
C ARG A 73 20.49 9.76 -28.01
N LEU A 74 20.14 8.74 -27.23
CA LEU A 74 18.88 8.02 -27.30
C LEU A 74 17.89 8.58 -26.29
N GLU A 75 16.58 8.46 -26.56
CA GLU A 75 15.55 8.76 -25.58
C GLU A 75 15.70 7.88 -24.32
N PRO A 76 15.17 8.27 -23.14
CA PRO A 76 15.14 7.40 -21.96
C PRO A 76 14.55 6.03 -22.28
N ALA A 77 14.98 4.99 -21.56
CA ALA A 77 14.42 3.65 -21.71
C ALA A 77 13.02 3.60 -21.08
N TYR A 78 12.04 4.26 -21.73
CA TYR A 78 10.68 4.36 -21.25
C TYR A 78 10.04 2.99 -21.06
N GLN A 79 9.38 2.84 -19.95
CA GLN A 79 8.60 1.67 -19.56
C GLN A 79 7.43 2.11 -18.66
N PHE A 80 6.47 1.24 -18.49
CA PHE A 80 5.30 1.53 -17.66
C PHE A 80 5.16 0.50 -16.55
N MET A 81 4.73 0.97 -15.39
CA MET A 81 4.23 0.13 -14.32
C MET A 81 2.71 0.15 -14.38
N VAL A 82 2.10 -1.01 -14.45
CA VAL A 82 0.65 -1.20 -14.41
C VAL A 82 0.27 -1.82 -13.07
N ARG A 83 -0.64 -1.18 -12.34
CA ARG A 83 -1.14 -1.66 -11.04
C ARG A 83 -2.58 -2.11 -11.18
N LEU A 84 -2.86 -3.29 -10.68
CA LEU A 84 -4.21 -3.84 -10.66
C LEU A 84 -5.02 -3.32 -9.46
N ARG A 85 -6.33 -3.28 -9.61
CA ARG A 85 -7.28 -3.14 -8.52
C ARG A 85 -7.73 -4.54 -8.11
N ILE A 86 -7.34 -4.95 -6.90
CA ILE A 86 -7.67 -6.27 -6.33
C ILE A 86 -8.12 -6.02 -4.88
N PRO A 87 -9.39 -5.68 -4.65
CA PRO A 87 -9.90 -5.40 -3.31
C PRO A 87 -9.71 -6.59 -2.37
N GLY A 88 -9.21 -6.32 -1.16
CA GLY A 88 -8.89 -7.37 -0.18
C GLY A 88 -7.82 -8.37 -0.61
N GLY A 89 -7.19 -8.18 -1.77
CA GLY A 89 -6.13 -9.05 -2.27
C GLY A 89 -6.60 -10.39 -2.85
N VAL A 90 -7.91 -10.63 -2.99
CA VAL A 90 -8.46 -11.94 -3.36
C VAL A 90 -8.38 -12.20 -4.85
N LEU A 91 -7.85 -13.36 -5.23
CA LEU A 91 -7.76 -13.86 -6.58
C LEU A 91 -8.15 -15.34 -6.62
N ASP A 92 -8.77 -15.77 -7.71
CA ASP A 92 -8.87 -17.20 -8.03
C ASP A 92 -7.68 -17.68 -8.87
N LYS A 93 -7.58 -19.00 -9.04
CA LYS A 93 -6.49 -19.59 -9.82
C LYS A 93 -6.51 -19.18 -11.30
N HIS A 94 -7.70 -18.97 -11.88
CA HIS A 94 -7.84 -18.56 -13.27
C HIS A 94 -7.31 -17.15 -13.48
N GLN A 95 -7.64 -16.25 -12.57
CA GLN A 95 -7.10 -14.89 -12.55
C GLN A 95 -5.58 -14.87 -12.42
N TRP A 96 -5.03 -15.67 -11.48
CA TRP A 96 -3.57 -15.75 -11.32
C TRP A 96 -2.86 -16.28 -12.56
N LEU A 97 -3.31 -17.42 -13.10
CA LEU A 97 -2.70 -18.02 -14.29
C LEU A 97 -2.81 -17.13 -15.53
N GLY A 98 -3.96 -16.45 -15.69
CA GLY A 98 -4.14 -15.44 -16.74
C GLY A 98 -3.20 -14.26 -16.59
N LEU A 99 -3.04 -13.73 -15.36
CA LEU A 99 -2.09 -12.66 -15.06
C LEU A 99 -0.63 -13.08 -15.28
N ASP A 100 -0.27 -14.31 -14.92
CA ASP A 100 1.07 -14.83 -15.20
C ASP A 100 1.33 -14.88 -16.71
N CYS A 101 0.37 -15.36 -17.49
CA CYS A 101 0.45 -15.37 -18.95
C CYS A 101 0.62 -13.94 -19.53
N LEU A 102 -0.25 -13.01 -19.15
CA LEU A 102 -0.17 -11.60 -19.59
C LEU A 102 1.16 -10.95 -19.19
N SER A 103 1.65 -11.26 -18.01
CA SER A 103 2.93 -10.75 -17.53
C SER A 103 4.12 -11.28 -18.36
N ARG A 104 4.11 -12.55 -18.75
CA ARG A 104 5.14 -13.14 -19.65
C ARG A 104 5.13 -12.52 -21.03
N LEU A 105 3.94 -12.17 -21.53
CA LEU A 105 3.79 -11.56 -22.85
C LEU A 105 4.19 -10.08 -22.89
N TYR A 106 3.91 -9.31 -21.83
CA TYR A 106 3.90 -7.86 -21.89
C TYR A 106 4.75 -7.14 -20.85
N ALA A 107 5.24 -7.81 -19.78
CA ALA A 107 5.95 -7.19 -18.67
C ALA A 107 7.37 -7.76 -18.50
N GLU A 108 8.37 -7.06 -19.05
CA GLU A 108 9.78 -7.52 -19.05
C GLU A 108 10.37 -7.75 -17.65
N ARG A 109 9.80 -7.11 -16.61
CA ARG A 109 10.27 -7.23 -15.21
C ARG A 109 9.28 -7.97 -14.32
N GLY A 110 8.31 -8.67 -14.91
CA GLY A 110 7.40 -9.59 -14.24
C GLY A 110 6.42 -8.94 -13.27
N LEU A 111 5.98 -9.74 -12.29
CA LEU A 111 4.97 -9.43 -11.30
C LEU A 111 5.59 -9.06 -9.94
N ARG A 112 4.88 -8.20 -9.20
CA ARG A 112 5.23 -7.86 -7.83
C ARG A 112 3.99 -7.68 -6.96
N ILE A 113 3.95 -8.35 -5.82
CA ILE A 113 2.94 -8.13 -4.76
C ILE A 113 3.30 -6.84 -4.03
N THR A 114 2.34 -5.97 -3.84
CA THR A 114 2.56 -4.65 -3.25
C THR A 114 2.19 -4.59 -1.77
N THR A 115 2.66 -3.55 -1.09
CA THR A 115 2.25 -3.23 0.29
C THR A 115 0.78 -2.79 0.43
N ARG A 116 -0.04 -2.99 -0.60
CA ARG A 116 -1.51 -2.82 -0.58
C ARG A 116 -2.25 -4.07 -1.05
N GLY A 117 -1.61 -5.25 -0.93
CA GLY A 117 -2.25 -6.51 -1.28
C GLY A 117 -2.76 -6.55 -2.73
N THR A 118 -2.02 -5.98 -3.67
CA THR A 118 -2.34 -6.03 -5.10
C THR A 118 -1.10 -6.30 -5.92
N LEU A 119 -1.26 -6.53 -7.23
CA LEU A 119 -0.17 -6.82 -8.16
C LEU A 119 0.23 -5.59 -8.99
N GLN A 120 1.51 -5.51 -9.28
CA GLN A 120 2.10 -4.62 -10.27
C GLN A 120 2.79 -5.43 -11.36
N LEU A 121 2.60 -5.00 -12.61
CA LEU A 121 3.38 -5.45 -13.75
C LEU A 121 4.42 -4.37 -14.06
N HIS A 122 5.67 -4.76 -14.15
CA HIS A 122 6.79 -3.85 -14.39
C HIS A 122 7.45 -4.08 -15.74
N GLY A 123 7.99 -3.02 -16.35
CA GLY A 123 8.68 -3.09 -17.65
C GLY A 123 7.73 -3.24 -18.83
N VAL A 124 6.47 -2.80 -18.71
CA VAL A 124 5.52 -2.81 -19.83
C VAL A 124 5.91 -1.71 -20.81
N ARG A 125 5.99 -2.01 -22.10
CA ARG A 125 6.25 -1.02 -23.14
C ARG A 125 4.96 -0.40 -23.67
N LYS A 126 5.01 0.83 -24.18
CA LYS A 126 3.84 1.57 -24.67
C LYS A 126 2.95 0.76 -25.62
N PRO A 127 3.45 0.07 -26.65
CA PRO A 127 2.61 -0.73 -27.54
C PRO A 127 1.88 -1.89 -26.85
N HIS A 128 2.38 -2.34 -25.70
CA HIS A 128 1.82 -3.44 -24.94
C HIS A 128 0.74 -3.03 -23.94
N LEU A 129 0.56 -1.71 -23.67
CA LEU A 129 -0.40 -1.25 -22.65
C LEU A 129 -1.84 -1.64 -22.98
N ARG A 130 -2.33 -1.29 -24.18
CA ARG A 130 -3.70 -1.67 -24.57
C ARG A 130 -3.93 -3.17 -24.62
N PRO A 131 -3.12 -4.00 -25.31
CA PRO A 131 -3.28 -5.44 -25.29
C PRO A 131 -3.29 -6.04 -23.88
N LEU A 132 -2.43 -5.54 -23.00
CA LEU A 132 -2.40 -5.96 -21.60
C LEU A 132 -3.71 -5.64 -20.89
N ILE A 133 -4.18 -4.38 -20.96
CA ILE A 133 -5.43 -3.96 -20.29
C ILE A 133 -6.64 -4.71 -20.86
N GLN A 134 -6.69 -4.91 -22.19
CA GLN A 134 -7.74 -5.71 -22.82
C GLN A 134 -7.72 -7.17 -22.37
N GLY A 135 -6.54 -7.74 -22.13
CA GLY A 135 -6.37 -9.09 -21.61
C GLY A 135 -6.82 -9.25 -20.15
N LEU A 136 -6.95 -8.17 -19.38
CA LEU A 136 -7.49 -8.22 -18.00
C LEU A 136 -9.02 -8.40 -17.97
N LEU A 137 -9.73 -7.92 -19.01
CA LEU A 137 -11.19 -7.92 -19.04
C LEU A 137 -11.81 -9.32 -18.90
N PRO A 138 -11.37 -10.35 -19.67
CA PRO A 138 -11.92 -11.70 -19.52
C PRO A 138 -11.56 -12.36 -18.17
N LEU A 139 -10.58 -11.81 -17.45
CA LEU A 139 -10.24 -12.25 -16.09
C LEU A 139 -11.09 -11.55 -15.01
N GLY A 140 -11.98 -10.62 -15.39
CA GLY A 140 -12.74 -9.81 -14.45
C GLY A 140 -11.86 -8.87 -13.61
N LEU A 141 -10.71 -8.46 -14.15
CA LEU A 141 -9.74 -7.58 -13.48
C LEU A 141 -9.63 -6.24 -14.21
N ASP A 142 -9.27 -5.20 -13.46
CA ASP A 142 -9.05 -3.85 -13.98
C ASP A 142 -7.91 -3.14 -13.26
N THR A 143 -7.65 -1.91 -13.70
CA THR A 143 -6.63 -1.03 -13.11
C THR A 143 -7.23 0.31 -12.67
N ILE A 144 -8.56 0.43 -12.66
CA ILE A 144 -9.30 1.65 -12.34
C ILE A 144 -8.97 2.09 -10.91
N ALA A 145 -8.68 3.37 -10.72
CA ALA A 145 -8.39 3.96 -9.43
C ALA A 145 -7.28 3.27 -8.60
N ALA A 146 -6.48 2.37 -9.22
CA ALA A 146 -5.36 1.75 -8.52
C ALA A 146 -4.23 2.75 -8.20
N CYS A 147 -4.23 3.91 -8.85
CA CYS A 147 -3.33 5.05 -8.65
C CYS A 147 -4.11 6.36 -8.83
N GLY A 148 -3.46 7.53 -8.72
CA GLY A 148 -4.11 8.83 -8.97
C GLY A 148 -4.56 9.55 -7.69
N ASP A 149 -5.34 10.59 -7.89
CA ASP A 149 -5.99 11.38 -6.83
C ASP A 149 -7.46 10.92 -6.70
N ASP A 150 -7.61 9.68 -6.29
CA ASP A 150 -8.85 8.91 -6.14
C ASP A 150 -8.75 8.00 -4.90
N SER A 151 -9.78 7.19 -4.66
CA SER A 151 -9.73 6.11 -3.69
C SER A 151 -8.85 4.98 -4.22
N ARG A 152 -7.76 4.71 -3.52
CA ARG A 152 -6.87 3.59 -3.87
C ARG A 152 -7.53 2.26 -3.55
N GLY A 153 -7.04 1.19 -4.16
CA GLY A 153 -7.54 -0.15 -3.86
C GLY A 153 -7.72 -0.37 -2.36
N VAL A 154 -8.90 -0.83 -1.95
CA VAL A 154 -9.25 -1.11 -0.56
C VAL A 154 -8.47 -2.32 -0.07
N VAL A 155 -7.77 -2.21 1.05
CA VAL A 155 -7.03 -3.31 1.65
C VAL A 155 -7.86 -3.99 2.74
N CYS A 156 -7.66 -5.30 2.89
CA CYS A 156 -8.27 -6.09 3.94
C CYS A 156 -7.24 -7.02 4.56
N GLY A 157 -7.31 -7.23 5.86
CA GLY A 157 -6.47 -8.17 6.57
C GLY A 157 -6.58 -9.59 6.02
N ALA A 158 -5.47 -10.30 6.03
CA ALA A 158 -5.35 -11.67 5.51
C ALA A 158 -5.43 -12.73 6.62
N ASN A 159 -5.95 -12.38 7.79
CA ASN A 159 -6.03 -13.27 8.94
C ASN A 159 -7.39 -14.01 8.99
N PRO A 160 -7.45 -15.30 8.61
CA PRO A 160 -8.70 -16.06 8.49
C PRO A 160 -9.17 -16.68 9.83
N TYR A 161 -8.62 -16.28 10.94
CA TYR A 161 -8.84 -16.90 12.26
C TYR A 161 -10.34 -17.05 12.63
N LEU A 162 -11.14 -15.99 12.38
CA LEU A 162 -12.60 -16.02 12.50
C LEU A 162 -13.18 -16.03 11.09
N SER A 163 -13.35 -17.19 10.50
CA SER A 163 -13.60 -17.37 9.06
C SER A 163 -14.87 -16.68 8.58
N GLN A 164 -15.98 -16.82 9.28
CA GLN A 164 -17.25 -16.17 8.93
C GLN A 164 -17.16 -14.64 9.01
N ALA A 165 -16.64 -14.10 10.11
CA ALA A 165 -16.43 -12.66 10.27
C ALA A 165 -15.44 -12.13 9.21
N HIS A 166 -14.40 -12.88 8.90
CA HIS A 166 -13.40 -12.52 7.92
C HIS A 166 -13.95 -12.52 6.47
N GLU A 167 -14.78 -13.50 6.10
CA GLU A 167 -15.43 -13.49 4.79
C GLU A 167 -16.38 -12.30 4.63
N ARG A 168 -17.16 -11.98 5.65
CA ARG A 168 -18.02 -10.78 5.65
C ARG A 168 -17.18 -9.50 5.54
N LEU A 169 -16.07 -9.43 6.28
CA LEU A 169 -15.11 -8.32 6.19
C LEU A 169 -14.62 -8.11 4.76
N GLN A 170 -14.21 -9.17 4.09
CA GLN A 170 -13.74 -9.13 2.71
C GLN A 170 -14.82 -8.67 1.73
N LYS A 171 -16.03 -9.19 1.89
CA LYS A 171 -17.17 -8.78 1.06
C LYS A 171 -17.45 -7.29 1.20
N LEU A 172 -17.38 -6.76 2.42
CA LEU A 172 -17.54 -5.31 2.67
C LEU A 172 -16.40 -4.50 2.07
N ALA A 173 -15.16 -4.99 2.11
CA ALA A 173 -14.02 -4.35 1.45
C ALA A 173 -14.20 -4.30 -0.08
N GLN A 174 -14.71 -5.37 -0.69
CA GLN A 174 -15.05 -5.41 -2.12
C GLN A 174 -16.15 -4.40 -2.45
N ILE A 175 -17.28 -4.43 -1.74
CA ILE A 175 -18.41 -3.50 -1.95
C ILE A 175 -17.95 -2.05 -1.78
N THR A 176 -17.13 -1.78 -0.77
CA THR A 176 -16.55 -0.44 -0.55
C THR A 176 -15.69 -0.01 -1.73
N SER A 177 -14.84 -0.89 -2.25
CA SER A 177 -14.02 -0.60 -3.43
C SER A 177 -14.88 -0.28 -4.65
N ASP A 178 -15.89 -1.09 -4.93
CA ASP A 178 -16.77 -0.92 -6.09
C ASP A 178 -17.63 0.35 -5.99
N ARG A 179 -17.98 0.76 -4.78
CA ARG A 179 -18.68 2.01 -4.52
C ARG A 179 -17.79 3.24 -4.80
N LEU A 180 -16.51 3.16 -4.47
CA LEU A 180 -15.56 4.27 -4.51
C LEU A 180 -14.76 4.38 -5.82
N ILE A 181 -15.06 3.65 -6.87
CA ILE A 181 -14.41 3.84 -8.18
C ILE A 181 -15.08 4.96 -8.98
N PRO A 182 -14.35 5.64 -9.90
CA PRO A 182 -14.93 6.55 -10.87
C PRO A 182 -16.01 5.87 -11.73
N LYS A 183 -17.06 6.62 -12.08
CA LYS A 183 -18.23 6.09 -12.81
C LYS A 183 -18.27 6.48 -14.29
N THR A 184 -17.36 7.35 -14.74
CA THR A 184 -17.32 7.76 -16.16
C THR A 184 -16.85 6.64 -17.08
N GLY A 185 -17.20 6.75 -18.36
CA GLY A 185 -16.74 5.80 -19.40
C GLY A 185 -15.29 5.97 -19.86
N ALA A 186 -14.53 6.90 -19.27
CA ALA A 186 -13.17 7.23 -19.73
C ALA A 186 -12.24 6.02 -19.85
N TYR A 187 -12.33 5.09 -18.90
CA TYR A 187 -11.52 3.87 -18.93
C TYR A 187 -11.85 2.98 -20.14
N ALA A 188 -13.15 2.75 -20.40
CA ALA A 188 -13.59 1.95 -21.55
C ALA A 188 -13.23 2.62 -22.89
N ASP A 189 -13.39 3.94 -22.99
CA ASP A 189 -13.06 4.71 -24.18
C ASP A 189 -11.59 4.58 -24.57
N ILE A 190 -10.68 4.73 -23.60
CA ILE A 190 -9.24 4.69 -23.83
C ILE A 190 -8.74 3.27 -24.11
N TRP A 191 -9.12 2.32 -23.24
CA TRP A 191 -8.50 1.01 -23.24
C TRP A 191 -9.21 -0.01 -24.12
N TYR A 192 -10.55 0.06 -24.19
CA TYR A 192 -11.36 -0.88 -24.99
C TYR A 192 -11.85 -0.26 -26.31
N ARG A 193 -11.59 1.04 -26.53
CA ARG A 193 -12.10 1.81 -27.69
C ARG A 193 -13.64 1.73 -27.80
N GLN A 194 -14.32 1.81 -26.68
CA GLN A 194 -15.78 1.79 -26.58
C GLN A 194 -16.29 3.18 -26.20
N PRO A 195 -16.64 4.05 -27.15
CA PRO A 195 -17.05 5.43 -26.87
C PRO A 195 -18.32 5.50 -26.01
N THR A 196 -18.25 6.26 -24.93
CA THR A 196 -19.40 6.54 -24.06
C THR A 196 -20.14 7.78 -24.57
N PRO A 197 -21.46 7.74 -24.77
CA PRO A 197 -22.22 8.92 -25.12
C PRO A 197 -22.05 10.03 -24.06
N VAL A 198 -21.75 11.25 -24.48
CA VAL A 198 -21.47 12.40 -23.59
C VAL A 198 -22.60 12.66 -22.58
N ARG A 199 -23.86 12.43 -22.96
CA ARG A 199 -25.03 12.60 -22.10
C ARG A 199 -25.08 11.62 -20.91
N ASP A 200 -24.35 10.50 -21.01
CA ASP A 200 -24.36 9.41 -20.01
C ASP A 200 -23.04 9.39 -19.21
N ASP A 201 -22.17 10.39 -19.43
CA ASP A 201 -20.82 10.44 -18.85
C ASP A 201 -20.78 11.37 -17.64
N GLU A 202 -21.36 10.91 -16.53
CA GLU A 202 -21.40 11.63 -15.27
C GLU A 202 -20.45 11.03 -14.22
N GLU A 203 -19.91 11.89 -13.34
CA GLU A 203 -19.05 11.49 -12.21
C GLU A 203 -19.70 11.89 -10.87
N PRO A 204 -20.66 11.12 -10.36
CA PRO A 204 -21.39 11.47 -9.14
C PRO A 204 -20.56 11.33 -7.87
N VAL A 205 -19.54 10.46 -7.86
CA VAL A 205 -18.72 10.19 -6.66
C VAL A 205 -17.67 11.27 -6.45
N TYR A 206 -16.98 11.64 -7.52
CA TYR A 206 -15.82 12.52 -7.45
C TYR A 206 -16.08 13.95 -7.93
N GLY A 207 -17.08 14.16 -8.77
CA GLY A 207 -17.25 15.41 -9.51
C GLY A 207 -16.13 15.65 -10.53
N GLU A 208 -16.08 16.84 -11.14
CA GLU A 208 -15.15 17.17 -12.23
C GLU A 208 -13.66 17.17 -11.80
N LEU A 209 -13.38 17.55 -10.55
CA LEU A 209 -12.01 17.73 -10.06
C LEU A 209 -11.43 16.51 -9.35
N TYR A 210 -12.18 15.45 -9.19
CA TYR A 210 -11.77 14.28 -8.42
C TYR A 210 -11.32 14.67 -6.98
N LEU A 211 -10.48 13.86 -6.33
CA LEU A 211 -9.95 14.23 -5.02
C LEU A 211 -8.76 15.19 -5.17
N PRO A 212 -8.51 16.06 -4.18
CA PRO A 212 -7.29 16.86 -4.14
C PRO A 212 -6.04 16.00 -4.00
N ARG A 213 -6.15 14.80 -3.41
CA ARG A 213 -5.06 13.81 -3.27
C ARG A 213 -5.63 12.42 -3.03
N LYS A 214 -4.80 11.37 -3.25
CA LYS A 214 -5.15 9.96 -2.99
C LYS A 214 -5.79 9.76 -1.63
N PHE A 215 -6.78 8.88 -1.57
CA PHE A 215 -7.47 8.42 -0.37
C PHE A 215 -7.28 6.91 -0.20
N LYS A 216 -7.07 6.41 1.01
CA LYS A 216 -6.77 5.01 1.29
C LYS A 216 -7.73 4.46 2.34
N VAL A 217 -8.35 3.33 2.03
CA VAL A 217 -9.25 2.62 2.95
C VAL A 217 -8.66 1.27 3.32
N GLY A 218 -8.81 0.88 4.58
CA GLY A 218 -8.37 -0.42 5.07
C GLY A 218 -9.37 -1.03 6.04
N PHE A 219 -9.44 -2.36 6.02
CA PHE A 219 -10.21 -3.19 6.95
C PHE A 219 -9.27 -4.16 7.67
N VAL A 220 -9.44 -4.32 8.98
CA VAL A 220 -8.61 -5.21 9.78
C VAL A 220 -9.45 -6.02 10.76
N LEU A 221 -9.06 -7.28 11.00
CA LEU A 221 -9.67 -8.16 11.98
C LEU A 221 -8.70 -8.36 13.17
N PRO A 222 -8.99 -7.79 14.34
CA PRO A 222 -8.21 -8.05 15.55
C PRO A 222 -8.15 -9.55 15.88
N PRO A 223 -7.12 -10.05 16.57
CA PRO A 223 -6.06 -9.31 17.27
C PRO A 223 -4.82 -8.97 16.42
N VAL A 224 -4.90 -9.10 15.09
CA VAL A 224 -3.76 -8.89 14.18
C VAL A 224 -3.90 -7.59 13.39
N ASN A 225 -2.90 -6.70 13.49
CA ASN A 225 -2.82 -5.50 12.66
C ASN A 225 -1.93 -5.78 11.43
N ASP A 226 -2.42 -6.55 10.48
CA ASP A 226 -1.67 -6.94 9.28
C ASP A 226 -1.79 -5.94 8.11
N VAL A 227 -2.59 -4.87 8.25
CA VAL A 227 -2.76 -3.82 7.25
C VAL A 227 -2.18 -2.46 7.66
N ASP A 228 -1.58 -2.35 8.84
CA ASP A 228 -1.18 -1.07 9.45
C ASP A 228 -2.35 -0.07 9.43
N ILE A 229 -3.42 -0.41 10.12
CA ILE A 229 -4.71 0.28 10.04
C ILE A 229 -4.61 1.78 10.33
N TYR A 230 -3.79 2.17 11.30
CA TYR A 230 -3.57 3.57 11.67
C TYR A 230 -2.78 4.37 10.61
N GLY A 231 -2.25 3.71 9.58
CA GLY A 231 -1.61 4.34 8.42
C GLY A 231 -2.55 4.66 7.25
N GLN A 232 -3.85 4.36 7.38
CA GLN A 232 -4.88 4.58 6.36
C GLN A 232 -5.55 5.95 6.54
N ASP A 233 -6.04 6.55 5.45
CA ASP A 233 -6.86 7.76 5.52
C ASP A 233 -8.20 7.46 6.23
N LEU A 234 -8.75 6.25 6.01
CA LEU A 234 -9.91 5.69 6.68
C LEU A 234 -9.64 4.22 7.03
N GLY A 235 -9.73 3.86 8.30
CA GLY A 235 -9.54 2.51 8.82
C GLY A 235 -10.80 1.97 9.49
N TYR A 236 -11.11 0.71 9.21
CA TYR A 236 -12.17 -0.06 9.83
C TYR A 236 -11.57 -1.19 10.65
N ILE A 237 -11.73 -1.13 11.97
CA ILE A 237 -11.28 -2.15 12.91
C ILE A 237 -12.49 -2.98 13.30
N ALA A 238 -12.53 -4.24 12.87
CA ALA A 238 -13.67 -5.11 13.06
C ALA A 238 -13.96 -5.37 14.55
N VAL A 239 -15.25 -5.28 14.90
CA VAL A 239 -15.79 -5.67 16.20
C VAL A 239 -16.62 -6.93 15.98
N VAL A 240 -16.22 -8.01 16.64
CA VAL A 240 -16.86 -9.32 16.53
C VAL A 240 -17.49 -9.67 17.87
N ASP A 241 -18.72 -10.16 17.84
CA ASP A 241 -19.44 -10.68 18.98
C ASP A 241 -19.97 -12.10 18.65
N ASN A 242 -19.65 -13.08 19.48
CA ASN A 242 -20.02 -14.48 19.29
C ASN A 242 -19.71 -15.07 17.88
N GLY A 243 -18.60 -14.62 17.26
CA GLY A 243 -18.18 -15.05 15.91
C GLY A 243 -18.75 -14.19 14.78
N ASP A 244 -19.75 -13.36 15.04
CA ASP A 244 -20.38 -12.48 14.05
C ASP A 244 -19.72 -11.09 13.99
N LEU A 245 -19.46 -10.61 12.80
CA LEU A 245 -19.03 -9.23 12.57
C LEU A 245 -20.22 -8.29 12.80
N ILE A 246 -20.21 -7.56 13.92
CA ILE A 246 -21.30 -6.63 14.29
C ILE A 246 -21.08 -5.21 13.74
N GLY A 247 -19.82 -4.78 13.59
CA GLY A 247 -19.50 -3.44 13.10
C GLY A 247 -18.03 -3.13 13.13
N PHE A 248 -17.72 -1.84 13.12
CA PHE A 248 -16.34 -1.34 13.07
C PHE A 248 -16.13 -0.18 14.03
N ASN A 249 -15.04 -0.22 14.79
CA ASN A 249 -14.45 1.04 15.20
C ASN A 249 -13.82 1.70 13.98
N VAL A 250 -14.03 2.99 13.83
CA VAL A 250 -13.56 3.77 12.69
C VAL A 250 -12.42 4.66 13.12
N CYS A 251 -11.33 4.66 12.35
CA CYS A 251 -10.23 5.59 12.53
C CYS A 251 -9.95 6.39 11.27
N VAL A 252 -9.60 7.67 11.41
CA VAL A 252 -9.46 8.63 10.31
C VAL A 252 -8.15 9.43 10.37
N GLY A 253 -7.66 9.83 9.21
CA GLY A 253 -6.57 10.80 9.09
C GLY A 253 -5.16 10.24 9.17
N GLY A 254 -4.97 8.94 8.99
CA GLY A 254 -3.65 8.35 8.89
C GLY A 254 -2.96 8.61 7.55
N GLY A 255 -1.62 8.62 7.57
CA GLY A 255 -0.87 8.78 6.33
C GLY A 255 0.63 8.88 6.53
N MET A 256 1.35 7.93 5.93
CA MET A 256 2.80 7.76 6.16
C MET A 256 3.69 8.62 5.25
N GLY A 257 3.17 9.16 4.14
CA GLY A 257 4.02 9.93 3.23
C GLY A 257 4.38 11.30 3.79
N GLN A 258 5.64 11.67 3.65
CA GLN A 258 6.13 13.04 3.88
C GLN A 258 6.98 13.50 2.68
N LEU A 259 7.36 14.75 2.66
CA LEU A 259 8.28 15.34 1.69
C LEU A 259 9.64 15.53 2.34
N ASP A 260 10.66 15.42 1.53
CA ASP A 260 12.01 15.70 1.98
C ASP A 260 12.22 17.20 2.21
N ASN A 261 12.95 17.55 3.27
CA ASN A 261 13.27 18.94 3.63
C ASN A 261 12.04 19.87 3.81
N ARG A 262 10.89 19.32 4.24
CA ARG A 262 9.70 20.12 4.58
C ARG A 262 9.16 19.73 5.95
N GLU A 263 9.32 20.62 6.92
CA GLU A 263 8.86 20.44 8.30
C GLU A 263 7.33 20.35 8.41
N ASP A 264 6.60 21.02 7.51
CA ASP A 264 5.14 20.99 7.43
C ASP A 264 4.58 19.72 6.76
N SER A 265 5.46 18.76 6.44
CA SER A 265 5.10 17.46 5.87
C SER A 265 5.58 16.34 6.78
N TYR A 266 4.65 15.60 7.37
CA TYR A 266 4.91 14.61 8.43
C TYR A 266 4.04 13.36 8.28
N PRO A 267 4.47 12.20 8.80
CA PRO A 267 3.61 11.04 8.96
C PRO A 267 2.60 11.30 10.10
N ARG A 268 1.40 10.74 9.98
CA ARG A 268 0.33 10.86 10.99
C ARG A 268 -0.37 9.52 11.18
N LEU A 269 -0.67 9.17 12.42
CA LEU A 269 -1.56 8.07 12.75
C LEU A 269 -3.01 8.51 12.61
N ALA A 270 -3.88 7.58 12.24
CA ALA A 270 -5.32 7.78 12.28
C ALA A 270 -5.81 7.82 13.74
N GLU A 271 -6.81 8.66 13.99
CA GLU A 271 -7.50 8.76 15.27
C GLU A 271 -8.81 7.97 15.23
N GLU A 272 -9.06 7.19 16.29
CA GLU A 272 -10.32 6.47 16.46
C GLU A 272 -11.43 7.47 16.81
N ILE A 273 -12.55 7.41 16.10
CA ILE A 273 -13.62 8.41 16.17
C ILE A 273 -14.96 7.85 16.67
N GLY A 274 -15.13 6.55 16.73
CA GLY A 274 -16.36 5.91 17.18
C GLY A 274 -16.66 4.61 16.46
N PHE A 275 -17.88 4.11 16.61
CA PHE A 275 -18.35 2.83 16.08
C PHE A 275 -19.49 3.02 15.08
N ILE A 276 -19.55 2.14 14.08
CA ILE A 276 -20.63 2.01 13.08
C ILE A 276 -21.01 0.54 12.89
N ASP A 277 -22.25 0.29 12.46
CA ASP A 277 -22.70 -1.04 12.05
C ASP A 277 -21.96 -1.54 10.80
N ALA A 278 -21.81 -2.86 10.67
CA ALA A 278 -21.01 -3.46 9.60
C ALA A 278 -21.49 -3.05 8.20
N ASP A 279 -22.80 -3.09 7.94
CA ASP A 279 -23.35 -2.83 6.62
C ASP A 279 -23.31 -1.34 6.22
N GLU A 280 -23.04 -0.45 7.18
CA GLU A 280 -22.89 0.99 6.93
C GLU A 280 -21.52 1.32 6.29
N ALA A 281 -20.51 0.47 6.44
CA ALA A 281 -19.13 0.78 6.07
C ALA A 281 -18.93 1.29 4.63
N PRO A 282 -19.56 0.72 3.57
CA PRO A 282 -19.38 1.25 2.22
C PRO A 282 -19.94 2.67 2.01
N ALA A 283 -21.12 2.96 2.58
CA ALA A 283 -21.71 4.29 2.51
C ALA A 283 -20.94 5.31 3.35
N PHE A 284 -20.46 4.88 4.51
CA PHE A 284 -19.64 5.69 5.39
C PHE A 284 -18.30 6.07 4.74
N ALA A 285 -17.67 5.15 4.00
CA ALA A 285 -16.45 5.46 3.24
C ALA A 285 -16.67 6.56 2.21
N GLU A 286 -17.79 6.54 1.50
CA GLU A 286 -18.15 7.59 0.55
C GLU A 286 -18.38 8.94 1.24
N LEU A 287 -19.05 8.96 2.41
CA LEU A 287 -19.25 10.18 3.19
C LEU A 287 -17.91 10.81 3.62
N VAL A 288 -17.01 10.02 4.19
CA VAL A 288 -15.68 10.51 4.64
C VAL A 288 -14.84 10.97 3.46
N MET A 289 -14.82 10.21 2.37
CA MET A 289 -14.13 10.59 1.13
C MET A 289 -14.73 11.87 0.54
N GLY A 290 -16.06 12.04 0.58
CA GLY A 290 -16.75 13.24 0.16
C GLY A 290 -16.34 14.48 0.96
N ILE A 291 -16.08 14.35 2.28
CA ILE A 291 -15.54 15.45 3.07
C ILE A 291 -14.14 15.83 2.56
N GLN A 292 -13.27 14.87 2.28
CA GLN A 292 -11.96 15.16 1.70
C GLN A 292 -12.06 15.78 0.31
N ARG A 293 -13.00 15.35 -0.53
CA ARG A 293 -13.26 15.93 -1.85
C ARG A 293 -13.64 17.41 -1.73
N ASP A 294 -14.54 17.73 -0.81
CA ASP A 294 -15.17 19.04 -0.71
C ASP A 294 -14.32 20.06 0.07
N PHE A 295 -13.50 19.59 1.05
CA PHE A 295 -12.77 20.47 1.97
C PHE A 295 -11.24 20.31 1.91
N GLY A 296 -10.71 19.36 1.14
CA GLY A 296 -9.27 19.18 0.97
C GLY A 296 -8.61 20.35 0.23
N ASP A 297 -7.35 20.65 0.59
CA ASP A 297 -6.61 21.74 -0.03
C ASP A 297 -6.32 21.46 -1.51
N ARG A 298 -6.79 22.37 -2.39
CA ARG A 298 -6.61 22.29 -3.85
C ARG A 298 -5.65 23.35 -4.39
N ARG A 299 -5.12 24.23 -3.54
CA ARG A 299 -4.10 25.22 -3.89
C ARG A 299 -2.70 24.69 -3.65
N ASP A 300 -2.45 24.15 -2.46
CA ASP A 300 -1.17 23.52 -2.14
C ASP A 300 -1.28 22.00 -2.18
N ARG A 301 -0.81 21.40 -3.27
CA ARG A 301 -0.79 19.95 -3.45
C ARG A 301 0.00 19.21 -2.37
N HIS A 302 0.98 19.86 -1.74
CA HIS A 302 1.78 19.24 -0.68
C HIS A 302 0.97 19.05 0.61
N ARG A 303 -0.05 19.85 0.81
CA ARG A 303 -0.99 19.79 1.94
C ARG A 303 -2.36 19.19 1.58
N ALA A 304 -2.50 18.61 0.42
CA ALA A 304 -3.77 18.09 -0.11
C ALA A 304 -4.19 16.71 0.44
N ARG A 305 -3.37 16.04 1.29
CA ARG A 305 -3.74 14.76 1.92
C ARG A 305 -4.78 14.97 3.02
N PHE A 306 -5.65 13.98 3.22
CA PHE A 306 -6.73 14.03 4.22
C PHE A 306 -6.25 14.34 5.64
N LYS A 307 -5.11 13.82 6.05
CA LYS A 307 -4.49 14.15 7.35
C LYS A 307 -4.30 15.66 7.58
N TYR A 308 -3.89 16.39 6.55
CA TYR A 308 -3.73 17.84 6.63
C TYR A 308 -5.06 18.59 6.62
N THR A 309 -6.07 18.03 5.96
CA THR A 309 -7.45 18.56 6.02
C THR A 309 -7.98 18.48 7.45
N LEU A 310 -7.79 17.33 8.12
CA LEU A 310 -8.17 17.16 9.53
C LEU A 310 -7.40 18.09 10.46
N ASP A 311 -6.07 18.19 10.29
CA ASP A 311 -5.25 19.06 11.15
C ASP A 311 -5.59 20.55 10.95
N ARG A 312 -5.98 20.96 9.73
CA ARG A 312 -6.38 22.34 9.42
C ARG A 312 -7.75 22.70 9.99
N LEU A 313 -8.71 21.82 9.89
CA LEU A 313 -10.11 22.07 10.28
C LEU A 313 -10.40 21.63 11.72
N GLY A 314 -9.63 20.69 12.23
CA GLY A 314 -9.81 20.08 13.55
C GLY A 314 -10.76 18.89 13.55
N LEU A 315 -10.50 17.91 14.41
CA LEU A 315 -11.33 16.72 14.56
C LEU A 315 -12.77 17.05 15.01
N PRO A 316 -13.02 17.99 15.94
CA PRO A 316 -14.39 18.37 16.31
C PRO A 316 -15.21 18.86 15.13
N TRP A 317 -14.66 19.73 14.30
CA TRP A 317 -15.32 20.19 13.08
C TRP A 317 -15.63 19.03 12.12
N PHE A 318 -14.68 18.12 11.95
CA PHE A 318 -14.87 16.94 11.09
C PHE A 318 -16.03 16.07 11.59
N LEU A 319 -16.14 15.84 12.88
CA LEU A 319 -17.22 15.06 13.49
C LEU A 319 -18.58 15.74 13.31
N GLU A 320 -18.67 17.05 13.47
CA GLU A 320 -19.90 17.83 13.22
C GLU A 320 -20.33 17.72 11.74
N GLU A 321 -19.40 17.87 10.80
CA GLU A 321 -19.69 17.75 9.37
C GLU A 321 -20.07 16.33 8.98
N LEU A 322 -19.41 15.32 9.57
CA LEU A 322 -19.73 13.92 9.37
C LEU A 322 -21.14 13.59 9.89
N GLU A 323 -21.49 14.03 11.11
CA GLU A 323 -22.82 13.88 11.69
C GLU A 323 -23.89 14.56 10.83
N ARG A 324 -23.62 15.79 10.37
CA ARG A 324 -24.52 16.52 9.47
C ARG A 324 -24.82 15.75 8.17
N ARG A 325 -23.79 15.08 7.58
CA ARG A 325 -23.96 14.29 6.35
C ARG A 325 -24.61 12.94 6.61
N ARG A 326 -24.28 12.31 7.72
CA ARG A 326 -24.81 11.00 8.12
C ARG A 326 -26.22 11.07 8.68
N GLY A 327 -26.62 12.20 9.27
CA GLY A 327 -27.91 12.43 9.91
C GLY A 327 -28.00 11.88 11.34
N ARG A 328 -26.93 11.31 11.89
CA ARG A 328 -26.84 10.80 13.27
C ARG A 328 -25.40 10.80 13.77
N PRO A 329 -25.16 10.94 15.09
CA PRO A 329 -23.81 10.85 15.67
C PRO A 329 -23.26 9.42 15.57
N LEU A 330 -21.94 9.31 15.77
CA LEU A 330 -21.27 8.01 15.95
C LEU A 330 -21.59 7.47 17.34
N GLU A 331 -21.66 6.13 17.45
CA GLU A 331 -21.63 5.48 18.75
C GLU A 331 -20.21 5.51 19.33
N PRO A 332 -20.07 5.37 20.65
CA PRO A 332 -18.75 5.21 21.28
C PRO A 332 -18.01 3.99 20.72
N ALA A 333 -16.71 4.13 20.52
CA ALA A 333 -15.86 3.03 20.10
C ALA A 333 -15.89 1.88 21.12
N ARG A 334 -15.75 0.65 20.64
CA ARG A 334 -15.69 -0.57 21.44
C ARG A 334 -14.24 -0.86 21.86
N GLY A 335 -14.04 -1.49 23.00
CA GLY A 335 -12.70 -1.89 23.44
C GLY A 335 -12.11 -2.95 22.51
N ILE A 336 -10.99 -2.62 21.85
CA ILE A 336 -10.26 -3.51 20.95
C ILE A 336 -8.77 -3.47 21.29
N HIS A 337 -8.10 -4.60 21.10
CA HIS A 337 -6.68 -4.74 21.33
C HIS A 337 -6.01 -5.50 20.18
N PHE A 338 -4.82 -5.03 19.76
CA PHE A 338 -3.95 -5.74 18.82
C PHE A 338 -2.81 -6.42 19.59
N GLU A 339 -2.57 -7.69 19.29
CA GLU A 339 -1.51 -8.50 19.89
C GLU A 339 -0.38 -8.79 18.88
N HIS A 340 -0.67 -8.68 17.59
CA HIS A 340 0.27 -9.02 16.52
C HIS A 340 0.25 -7.96 15.42
N ASN A 341 1.38 -7.87 14.70
CA ASN A 341 1.53 -7.10 13.48
C ASN A 341 2.09 -7.97 12.34
N GLY A 342 1.69 -7.67 11.11
CA GLY A 342 2.14 -8.40 9.94
C GLY A 342 1.43 -9.73 9.72
N ASP A 343 1.92 -10.47 8.72
CA ASP A 343 1.30 -11.74 8.34
C ASP A 343 1.69 -12.85 9.30
N ARG A 344 0.77 -13.76 9.51
CA ARG A 344 1.05 -15.07 10.12
C ARG A 344 1.46 -16.03 9.01
N LEU A 345 2.76 -16.26 8.87
CA LEU A 345 3.31 -17.20 7.89
C LEU A 345 3.08 -18.65 8.32
N GLY A 346 3.09 -19.56 7.34
CA GLY A 346 2.86 -20.97 7.57
C GLY A 346 1.38 -21.34 7.58
N TRP A 347 1.10 -22.47 8.24
CA TRP A 347 -0.22 -23.07 8.28
C TRP A 347 -1.08 -22.49 9.40
N GLN A 348 -2.31 -22.18 9.09
CA GLN A 348 -3.32 -21.72 10.04
C GLN A 348 -4.66 -22.39 9.74
N GLN A 349 -5.39 -22.76 10.77
CA GLN A 349 -6.75 -23.28 10.65
C GLN A 349 -7.74 -22.20 11.09
N GLY A 350 -8.76 -21.97 10.30
CA GLY A 350 -9.90 -21.13 10.66
C GLY A 350 -10.84 -21.85 11.62
N ASP A 351 -11.75 -21.11 12.24
CA ASP A 351 -12.79 -21.68 13.11
C ASP A 351 -13.85 -22.50 12.34
N ASP A 352 -13.89 -22.39 11.02
CA ASP A 352 -14.66 -23.25 10.11
C ASP A 352 -13.98 -24.60 9.79
N GLY A 353 -12.77 -24.82 10.32
CA GLY A 353 -11.97 -26.03 10.08
C GLY A 353 -11.17 -26.02 8.78
N LEU A 354 -11.30 -24.99 7.93
CA LEU A 354 -10.50 -24.88 6.72
C LEU A 354 -9.06 -24.43 7.02
N TRP A 355 -8.12 -24.95 6.24
CA TRP A 355 -6.71 -24.59 6.37
C TRP A 355 -6.31 -23.49 5.38
N HIS A 356 -5.33 -22.71 5.81
CA HIS A 356 -4.72 -21.64 5.04
C HIS A 356 -3.21 -21.69 5.18
N ALA A 357 -2.48 -21.43 4.09
CA ALA A 357 -1.03 -21.44 4.08
C ALA A 357 -0.50 -20.11 3.55
N THR A 358 0.18 -19.34 4.40
CA THR A 358 0.79 -18.07 3.99
C THR A 358 2.25 -18.29 3.63
N LEU A 359 2.59 -18.04 2.37
CA LEU A 359 3.91 -18.19 1.78
C LEU A 359 4.64 -16.85 1.76
N TYR A 360 5.84 -16.82 2.29
CA TYR A 360 6.74 -15.67 2.20
C TYR A 360 7.16 -15.40 0.75
N VAL A 361 7.07 -14.15 0.34
CA VAL A 361 7.55 -13.68 -0.96
C VAL A 361 8.48 -12.49 -0.74
N GLU A 362 9.78 -12.71 -0.98
CA GLU A 362 10.81 -11.71 -0.72
C GLU A 362 10.51 -10.39 -1.43
N SER A 363 10.34 -9.31 -0.67
CA SER A 363 9.95 -7.98 -1.17
C SER A 363 8.72 -7.98 -2.10
N GLY A 364 7.91 -9.04 -2.09
CA GLY A 364 6.78 -9.23 -2.99
C GLY A 364 7.17 -9.57 -4.44
N ARG A 365 8.45 -9.82 -4.74
CA ARG A 365 8.90 -10.13 -6.10
C ARG A 365 8.53 -11.56 -6.48
N VAL A 366 7.69 -11.69 -7.51
CA VAL A 366 7.32 -12.98 -8.09
C VAL A 366 8.28 -13.24 -9.24
N ASP A 367 9.41 -13.86 -8.93
CA ASP A 367 10.45 -14.22 -9.90
C ASP A 367 10.04 -15.41 -10.78
N ASP A 368 10.84 -15.74 -11.79
CA ASP A 368 10.52 -16.80 -12.75
C ASP A 368 10.47 -18.19 -12.11
N ALA A 369 11.25 -18.43 -11.05
CA ALA A 369 11.23 -19.69 -10.31
C ALA A 369 9.89 -19.84 -9.57
N LEU A 370 9.51 -18.85 -8.75
CA LEU A 370 8.26 -18.84 -8.01
C LEU A 370 7.04 -18.89 -8.96
N ARG A 371 7.09 -18.19 -10.10
CA ARG A 371 6.03 -18.23 -11.12
C ARG A 371 5.83 -19.64 -11.68
N THR A 372 6.93 -20.33 -11.98
CA THR A 372 6.88 -21.69 -12.53
C THR A 372 6.37 -22.68 -11.47
N GLN A 373 6.85 -22.60 -10.24
CA GLN A 373 6.42 -23.40 -9.10
C GLN A 373 4.93 -23.19 -8.81
N LEU A 374 4.47 -21.94 -8.69
CA LEU A 374 3.06 -21.62 -8.45
C LEU A 374 2.18 -22.03 -9.63
N GLY A 375 2.63 -21.86 -10.87
CA GLY A 375 1.90 -22.32 -12.05
C GLY A 375 1.64 -23.82 -12.03
N GLY A 376 2.67 -24.62 -11.70
CA GLY A 376 2.54 -26.07 -11.53
C GLY A 376 1.61 -26.46 -10.37
N PHE A 377 1.72 -25.77 -9.25
CA PHE A 377 0.87 -25.98 -8.08
C PHE A 377 -0.62 -25.70 -8.40
N LEU A 378 -0.91 -24.53 -8.97
CA LEU A 378 -2.28 -24.04 -9.19
C LEU A 378 -3.07 -24.83 -10.23
N GLN A 379 -2.43 -25.56 -11.13
CA GLN A 379 -3.15 -26.42 -12.08
C GLN A 379 -4.05 -27.44 -11.39
N GLN A 380 -3.67 -27.89 -10.21
CA GLN A 380 -4.37 -28.94 -9.45
C GLN A 380 -4.94 -28.43 -8.11
N TYR A 381 -4.69 -27.17 -7.74
CA TYR A 381 -5.23 -26.56 -6.55
C TYR A 381 -6.64 -26.01 -6.78
N GLY A 382 -7.58 -26.36 -5.89
CA GLY A 382 -8.99 -25.95 -5.99
C GLY A 382 -9.37 -24.69 -5.24
N GLY A 383 -8.51 -24.23 -4.32
CA GLY A 383 -8.79 -23.09 -3.44
C GLY A 383 -8.58 -21.71 -4.06
N ARG A 384 -8.64 -20.70 -3.22
CA ARG A 384 -8.44 -19.29 -3.58
C ARG A 384 -7.05 -18.83 -3.17
N LEU A 385 -6.62 -17.72 -3.77
CA LEU A 385 -5.39 -17.03 -3.45
C LEU A 385 -5.70 -15.70 -2.80
N ARG A 386 -4.81 -15.24 -1.92
CA ARG A 386 -4.87 -13.90 -1.36
C ARG A 386 -3.48 -13.27 -1.32
N LEU A 387 -3.42 -12.04 -1.77
CA LEU A 387 -2.24 -11.20 -1.68
C LEU A 387 -2.32 -10.40 -0.37
N THR A 388 -1.26 -10.41 0.43
CA THR A 388 -1.26 -9.69 1.69
C THR A 388 -0.66 -8.28 1.54
N THR A 389 -0.97 -7.40 2.48
CA THR A 389 -0.36 -6.05 2.54
C THR A 389 1.09 -6.08 3.03
N ASN A 390 1.59 -7.24 3.42
CA ASN A 390 2.98 -7.49 3.78
C ASN A 390 3.74 -8.20 2.65
N GLN A 391 3.21 -8.11 1.42
CA GLN A 391 3.86 -8.56 0.19
C GLN A 391 3.96 -10.09 0.05
N ASN A 392 3.14 -10.84 0.77
CA ASN A 392 3.12 -12.30 0.76
C ASN A 392 1.91 -12.86 0.00
N LEU A 393 1.90 -14.17 -0.21
CA LEU A 393 0.84 -14.92 -0.88
C LEU A 393 0.24 -15.93 0.09
N GLN A 394 -1.08 -15.95 0.21
CA GLN A 394 -1.81 -16.93 1.00
C GLN A 394 -2.62 -17.84 0.09
N LEU A 395 -2.49 -19.16 0.30
CA LEU A 395 -3.38 -20.20 -0.21
C LEU A 395 -4.51 -20.39 0.80
N THR A 396 -5.76 -20.37 0.35
CA THR A 396 -6.90 -20.35 1.28
C THR A 396 -7.93 -21.42 0.95
N HIS A 397 -8.75 -21.80 1.94
CA HIS A 397 -9.86 -22.77 1.80
C HIS A 397 -9.37 -24.18 1.41
N ILE A 398 -8.37 -24.67 2.13
CA ILE A 398 -7.87 -26.04 1.99
C ILE A 398 -8.64 -26.91 2.96
N GLU A 399 -9.34 -27.92 2.46
CA GLU A 399 -10.06 -28.86 3.32
C GLU A 399 -9.10 -29.82 4.03
N GLU A 400 -9.49 -30.31 5.20
CA GLU A 400 -8.67 -31.22 6.01
C GLU A 400 -8.19 -32.44 5.19
N HIS A 401 -9.06 -32.99 4.36
CA HIS A 401 -8.72 -34.16 3.54
C HIS A 401 -7.71 -33.86 2.41
N GLU A 402 -7.55 -32.60 2.00
CA GLU A 402 -6.58 -32.15 0.99
C GLU A 402 -5.23 -31.77 1.60
N LEU A 403 -5.17 -31.52 2.91
CA LEU A 403 -4.05 -30.88 3.60
C LEU A 403 -2.71 -31.60 3.34
N GLU A 404 -2.67 -32.91 3.50
CA GLU A 404 -1.44 -33.70 3.30
C GLU A 404 -0.99 -33.70 1.82
N GLN A 405 -1.93 -33.70 0.89
CA GLN A 405 -1.61 -33.60 -0.53
C GLN A 405 -1.04 -32.21 -0.87
N VAL A 406 -1.60 -31.15 -0.29
CA VAL A 406 -1.14 -29.78 -0.50
C VAL A 406 0.26 -29.60 0.11
N ARG A 407 0.51 -30.13 1.32
CA ARG A 407 1.83 -30.10 1.98
C ARG A 407 2.89 -30.80 1.12
N TRP A 408 2.61 -32.03 0.72
CA TRP A 408 3.52 -32.80 -0.12
C TRP A 408 3.86 -32.06 -1.43
N ARG A 409 2.88 -31.40 -2.03
CA ARG A 409 3.07 -30.64 -3.26
C ARG A 409 3.91 -29.40 -3.07
N LEU A 410 3.71 -28.66 -1.99
CA LEU A 410 4.53 -27.50 -1.68
C LEU A 410 6.00 -27.92 -1.47
N GLU A 411 6.22 -29.06 -0.83
CA GLU A 411 7.54 -29.65 -0.65
C GLU A 411 8.16 -30.11 -1.98
N ASP A 412 7.43 -30.89 -2.77
CA ASP A 412 7.87 -31.38 -4.10
C ASP A 412 8.27 -30.25 -5.05
N LEU A 413 7.58 -29.12 -4.99
CA LEU A 413 7.89 -27.92 -5.76
C LEU A 413 8.93 -27.00 -5.10
N GLY A 414 9.44 -27.32 -3.91
CA GLY A 414 10.39 -26.51 -3.16
C GLY A 414 9.82 -25.17 -2.69
N LEU A 415 8.53 -25.14 -2.33
CA LEU A 415 7.84 -23.96 -1.78
C LEU A 415 7.70 -23.99 -0.26
N ASP A 416 7.96 -25.14 0.37
CA ASP A 416 7.78 -25.40 1.80
C ASP A 416 8.57 -24.45 2.70
N TRP A 417 9.81 -24.08 2.35
CA TRP A 417 10.64 -23.13 3.09
C TRP A 417 9.97 -21.74 3.23
N ARG A 418 9.06 -21.39 2.31
CA ARG A 418 8.32 -20.12 2.34
C ARG A 418 7.27 -20.07 3.44
N LEU A 419 6.92 -21.22 4.01
CA LEU A 419 6.01 -21.31 5.16
C LEU A 419 6.70 -20.89 6.47
N THR A 420 8.02 -21.12 6.57
CA THR A 420 8.80 -20.87 7.77
C THR A 420 10.11 -20.14 7.44
N PRO A 421 10.03 -18.93 6.86
CA PRO A 421 11.24 -18.16 6.58
C PRO A 421 11.92 -17.70 7.87
N ASP A 422 13.10 -17.10 7.72
CA ASP A 422 13.78 -16.41 8.83
C ASP A 422 12.85 -15.40 9.50
N ALA A 423 12.83 -15.39 10.85
CA ALA A 423 11.92 -14.56 11.63
C ALA A 423 12.08 -13.05 11.35
N GLN A 424 13.29 -12.59 11.01
CA GLN A 424 13.52 -11.20 10.64
C GLN A 424 12.98 -10.88 9.24
N ALA A 425 13.14 -11.78 8.27
CA ALA A 425 12.60 -11.64 6.93
C ALA A 425 11.08 -11.48 6.96
N ALA A 426 10.39 -12.27 7.79
CA ALA A 426 8.95 -12.21 8.00
C ALA A 426 8.45 -10.83 8.50
N HIS A 427 9.28 -10.07 9.22
CA HIS A 427 8.94 -8.77 9.79
C HIS A 427 9.62 -7.60 9.05
N THR A 428 9.96 -7.81 7.78
CA THR A 428 10.65 -6.81 6.97
C THR A 428 9.87 -6.47 5.71
N LEU A 429 9.76 -5.18 5.39
CA LEU A 429 9.09 -4.69 4.19
C LEU A 429 9.98 -3.74 3.41
N SER A 430 9.91 -3.80 2.08
CA SER A 430 10.55 -2.82 1.20
C SER A 430 9.60 -2.27 0.14
N CYS A 431 9.94 -1.09 -0.40
CA CYS A 431 9.33 -0.62 -1.64
C CYS A 431 10.20 -1.00 -2.84
N VAL A 432 9.67 -0.85 -4.06
CA VAL A 432 10.41 -1.21 -5.29
C VAL A 432 11.65 -0.35 -5.52
N ALA A 433 11.60 0.93 -5.20
CA ALA A 433 12.67 1.93 -5.36
C ALA A 433 13.37 1.93 -6.74
N LEU A 434 14.70 2.03 -6.77
CA LEU A 434 15.50 1.98 -7.99
C LEU A 434 15.46 0.55 -8.60
N PRO A 435 15.59 0.42 -9.92
CA PRO A 435 15.81 1.47 -10.93
C PRO A 435 14.52 2.05 -11.51
N THR A 436 13.35 1.53 -11.21
CA THR A 436 12.11 1.83 -11.94
C THR A 436 11.30 2.99 -11.37
N CYS A 437 11.35 3.21 -10.04
CA CYS A 437 10.58 4.28 -9.42
C CYS A 437 11.23 5.66 -9.69
N GLY A 438 10.50 6.53 -10.41
CA GLY A 438 10.96 7.90 -10.71
C GLY A 438 11.17 8.80 -9.48
N LEU A 439 10.58 8.44 -8.33
CA LEU A 439 10.68 9.19 -7.07
C LEU A 439 11.74 8.65 -6.11
N ALA A 440 12.36 7.51 -6.41
CA ALA A 440 13.36 6.92 -5.55
C ALA A 440 14.65 7.74 -5.53
N MET A 441 15.20 7.94 -4.34
CA MET A 441 16.46 8.61 -4.06
C MET A 441 17.57 7.61 -3.74
N ALA A 442 17.18 6.42 -3.21
CA ALA A 442 18.06 5.32 -2.85
C ALA A 442 17.44 3.97 -3.26
N GLU A 443 18.20 2.90 -3.07
CA GLU A 443 17.76 1.52 -3.22
C GLU A 443 16.77 1.12 -2.11
N ALA A 444 16.00 0.05 -2.37
CA ALA A 444 15.24 -0.64 -1.32
C ALA A 444 15.17 -2.14 -1.62
N GLU A 445 14.31 -2.58 -2.55
CA GLU A 445 14.09 -4.00 -2.86
C GLU A 445 15.39 -4.75 -3.18
N ARG A 446 16.25 -4.19 -4.08
CA ARG A 446 17.50 -4.84 -4.52
C ARG A 446 18.56 -4.92 -3.42
N TYR A 447 18.54 -3.96 -2.50
CA TYR A 447 19.51 -3.85 -1.41
C TYR A 447 19.09 -4.63 -0.16
N LEU A 448 17.78 -4.85 0.03
CA LEU A 448 17.26 -5.44 1.26
C LEU A 448 17.87 -6.80 1.63
N PRO A 449 18.11 -7.77 0.72
CA PRO A 449 18.69 -9.06 1.08
C PRO A 449 20.07 -8.93 1.74
N GLU A 450 20.94 -8.08 1.19
CA GLU A 450 22.27 -7.82 1.73
C GLU A 450 22.21 -7.17 3.12
N LEU A 451 21.36 -6.15 3.26
CA LEU A 451 21.13 -5.48 4.55
C LEU A 451 20.61 -6.46 5.62
N LEU A 452 19.66 -7.33 5.25
CA LEU A 452 19.12 -8.33 6.19
C LEU A 452 20.16 -9.32 6.65
N GLU A 453 20.98 -9.82 5.76
CA GLU A 453 22.06 -10.76 6.13
C GLU A 453 23.01 -10.13 7.15
N ARG A 454 23.43 -8.88 6.92
CA ARG A 454 24.31 -8.16 7.86
C ARG A 454 23.62 -7.84 9.19
N PHE A 455 22.38 -7.42 9.14
CA PHE A 455 21.59 -7.15 10.34
C PHE A 455 21.36 -8.42 11.18
N GLN A 456 21.06 -9.55 10.53
CA GLN A 456 20.94 -10.84 11.21
C GLN A 456 22.26 -11.35 11.81
N ARG A 457 23.39 -11.10 11.16
CA ARG A 457 24.72 -11.38 11.76
C ARG A 457 24.92 -10.54 13.02
N LEU A 458 24.59 -9.25 12.99
CA LEU A 458 24.69 -8.36 14.14
C LEU A 458 23.78 -8.81 15.29
N LYS A 459 22.51 -9.12 15.02
CA LYS A 459 21.58 -9.70 16.01
C LYS A 459 22.12 -10.99 16.63
N GLY A 460 22.72 -11.86 15.80
CA GLY A 460 23.32 -13.13 16.21
C GLY A 460 24.43 -12.98 17.24
N GLN A 461 25.24 -11.90 17.17
CA GLN A 461 26.31 -11.61 18.15
C GLN A 461 25.76 -11.42 19.57
N TYR A 462 24.50 -10.98 19.68
CA TYR A 462 23.83 -10.72 20.97
C TYR A 462 22.75 -11.77 21.31
N GLY A 463 22.67 -12.89 20.59
CA GLY A 463 21.67 -13.94 20.84
C GLY A 463 20.23 -13.53 20.49
N LEU A 464 20.06 -12.55 19.60
CA LEU A 464 18.75 -12.01 19.21
C LEU A 464 18.27 -12.51 17.83
N ARG A 465 18.92 -13.51 17.24
CA ARG A 465 18.60 -13.94 15.87
C ARG A 465 17.13 -14.27 15.68
N GLU A 466 16.55 -15.01 16.61
CA GLU A 466 15.14 -15.44 16.57
C GLU A 466 14.14 -14.40 17.13
N LYS A 467 14.62 -13.24 17.57
CA LYS A 467 13.73 -12.16 18.04
C LYS A 467 13.33 -11.28 16.86
N PRO A 468 12.05 -11.24 16.48
CA PRO A 468 11.60 -10.35 15.42
C PRO A 468 11.73 -8.88 15.85
N ILE A 469 12.20 -8.06 14.92
CA ILE A 469 12.20 -6.60 15.03
C ILE A 469 11.66 -6.08 13.71
N THR A 470 10.61 -5.29 13.74
CA THR A 470 10.03 -4.76 12.49
C THR A 470 11.02 -3.81 11.82
N LEU A 471 11.41 -4.14 10.58
CA LEU A 471 12.33 -3.35 9.77
C LEU A 471 11.69 -2.96 8.45
N ARG A 472 11.72 -1.67 8.11
CA ARG A 472 11.13 -1.20 6.85
C ARG A 472 12.08 -0.30 6.09
N LEU A 473 12.26 -0.59 4.78
CA LEU A 473 13.17 0.11 3.89
C LEU A 473 12.41 0.76 2.73
N THR A 474 12.57 2.06 2.54
CA THR A 474 11.99 2.79 1.41
C THR A 474 13.01 3.66 0.71
N GLY A 475 12.94 3.71 -0.62
CA GLY A 475 13.85 4.51 -1.44
C GLY A 475 13.62 6.02 -1.39
N CYS A 476 12.59 6.52 -0.68
CA CYS A 476 12.31 7.94 -0.52
C CYS A 476 11.28 8.19 0.61
N PRO A 477 11.10 9.44 1.08
CA PRO A 477 10.18 9.80 2.17
C PRO A 477 8.68 9.60 1.86
N ASN A 478 8.29 9.28 0.63
CA ASN A 478 6.89 8.94 0.31
C ASN A 478 6.34 7.74 1.11
N GLY A 479 7.21 6.95 1.74
CA GLY A 479 6.85 5.95 2.73
C GLY A 479 6.00 4.81 2.18
N CYS A 480 6.30 4.29 0.99
CA CYS A 480 5.47 3.26 0.34
C CYS A 480 5.43 1.94 1.12
N ALA A 481 6.49 1.59 1.85
CA ALA A 481 6.52 0.44 2.77
C ALA A 481 6.12 0.82 4.21
N ARG A 482 5.49 1.96 4.42
CA ARG A 482 5.03 2.45 5.73
C ARG A 482 6.13 2.50 6.80
N PRO A 483 7.31 3.11 6.50
CA PRO A 483 8.52 2.99 7.32
C PRO A 483 8.28 3.48 8.75
N TYR A 484 7.53 4.56 8.92
CA TYR A 484 7.37 5.22 10.23
C TYR A 484 6.52 4.43 11.23
N LEU A 485 5.96 3.29 10.85
CA LEU A 485 5.24 2.36 11.74
C LEU A 485 6.12 1.20 12.22
N ALA A 486 7.38 1.15 11.83
CA ALA A 486 8.32 0.10 12.23
C ALA A 486 9.17 0.50 13.43
N GLU A 487 9.67 -0.47 14.17
CA GLU A 487 10.64 -0.24 15.26
C GLU A 487 11.96 0.31 14.73
N ILE A 488 12.35 -0.12 13.50
CA ILE A 488 13.51 0.38 12.75
C ILE A 488 13.06 0.71 11.33
N ALA A 489 13.38 1.91 10.85
CA ALA A 489 13.12 2.24 9.45
C ALA A 489 14.25 3.05 8.80
N LEU A 490 14.45 2.77 7.52
CA LEU A 490 15.38 3.48 6.65
C LEU A 490 14.60 4.13 5.50
N THR A 491 14.76 5.45 5.33
CA THR A 491 14.18 6.19 4.21
C THR A 491 15.26 6.84 3.36
N GLY A 492 15.27 6.54 2.06
CA GLY A 492 16.31 7.00 1.14
C GLY A 492 16.40 8.52 1.03
N ARG A 493 17.62 9.03 1.01
CA ARG A 493 18.01 10.44 0.85
C ARG A 493 18.86 10.67 -0.40
N ALA A 494 19.79 9.78 -0.64
CA ALA A 494 20.70 9.77 -1.79
C ALA A 494 21.16 8.32 -2.03
N PRO A 495 21.81 8.00 -3.14
CA PRO A 495 22.34 6.67 -3.36
C PRO A 495 23.22 6.21 -2.19
N GLY A 496 22.86 5.07 -1.56
CA GLY A 496 23.54 4.51 -0.40
C GLY A 496 23.35 5.26 0.93
N LEU A 497 22.55 6.34 0.97
CA LEU A 497 22.31 7.14 2.17
C LEU A 497 20.83 7.17 2.55
N TYR A 498 20.56 7.00 3.84
CA TYR A 498 19.21 6.90 4.40
C TYR A 498 19.07 7.74 5.66
N ASN A 499 17.84 8.16 5.95
CA ASN A 499 17.47 8.61 7.28
C ASN A 499 17.03 7.39 8.10
N LEU A 500 17.60 7.25 9.29
CA LEU A 500 17.26 6.20 10.26
C LEU A 500 16.19 6.71 11.22
N TYR A 501 15.09 5.99 11.29
CA TYR A 501 14.01 6.21 12.24
C TYR A 501 13.93 5.04 13.21
N LEU A 502 13.73 5.31 14.50
CA LEU A 502 13.67 4.32 15.57
C LEU A 502 12.47 4.56 16.49
N GLY A 503 12.05 3.52 17.21
CA GLY A 503 11.09 3.62 18.31
C GLY A 503 9.61 3.54 17.92
N GLY A 504 9.27 3.15 16.68
CA GLY A 504 7.90 2.75 16.37
C GLY A 504 7.48 1.56 17.24
N SER A 505 6.17 1.35 17.42
CA SER A 505 5.69 0.16 18.13
C SER A 505 5.64 -1.05 17.22
N PHE A 506 5.78 -2.23 17.80
CA PHE A 506 5.59 -3.49 17.07
C PHE A 506 4.17 -3.60 16.48
N HIS A 507 3.16 -3.08 17.18
CA HIS A 507 1.74 -3.17 16.78
C HIS A 507 1.30 -2.09 15.78
N GLY A 508 2.19 -1.11 15.44
CA GLY A 508 1.92 -0.07 14.45
C GLY A 508 1.01 1.07 14.94
N ASP A 509 0.91 1.27 16.25
CA ASP A 509 0.11 2.31 16.94
C ASP A 509 0.96 3.48 17.47
N ARG A 510 2.25 3.48 17.19
CA ARG A 510 3.19 4.55 17.51
C ARG A 510 4.17 4.79 16.37
N LEU A 511 4.41 6.06 16.03
CA LEU A 511 5.38 6.45 15.00
C LEU A 511 6.82 6.36 15.50
N ALA A 512 7.71 5.89 14.64
CA ALA A 512 9.14 6.00 14.80
C ALA A 512 9.59 7.46 14.66
N GLN A 513 10.63 7.84 15.40
CA GLN A 513 11.24 9.16 15.41
C GLN A 513 12.53 9.17 14.59
N LEU A 514 12.86 10.29 13.94
CA LEU A 514 14.13 10.46 13.25
C LEU A 514 15.26 10.41 14.29
N TYR A 515 16.11 9.40 14.17
CA TYR A 515 17.25 9.18 15.06
C TYR A 515 18.56 9.73 14.47
N ALA A 516 18.83 9.41 13.20
CA ALA A 516 20.02 9.89 12.51
C ALA A 516 19.74 10.13 11.01
N GLY A 517 20.29 11.22 10.49
CA GLY A 517 20.22 11.56 9.07
C GLY A 517 21.47 11.07 8.32
N ASN A 518 21.30 10.81 7.00
CA ASN A 518 22.37 10.48 6.07
C ASN A 518 23.26 9.34 6.56
N VAL A 519 22.66 8.23 7.04
CA VAL A 519 23.38 7.04 7.44
C VAL A 519 23.62 6.13 6.24
N ASP A 520 24.83 5.65 6.08
CA ASP A 520 25.18 4.50 5.26
C ASP A 520 25.00 3.19 6.05
N GLU A 521 25.30 2.07 5.44
CA GLU A 521 25.14 0.76 6.08
C GLU A 521 26.07 0.55 7.28
N GLU A 522 27.32 0.97 7.18
CA GLU A 522 28.29 0.80 8.28
C GLU A 522 27.86 1.59 9.51
N ARG A 523 27.44 2.84 9.29
CA ARG A 523 26.92 3.69 10.37
C ARG A 523 25.61 3.16 10.93
N PHE A 524 24.70 2.62 10.10
CA PHE A 524 23.47 1.98 10.54
C PHE A 524 23.75 0.84 11.51
N LEU A 525 24.64 -0.10 11.14
CA LEU A 525 24.99 -1.23 11.99
C LEU A 525 25.73 -0.78 13.27
N ALA A 526 26.63 0.19 13.16
CA ALA A 526 27.36 0.74 14.31
C ALA A 526 26.44 1.44 15.32
N LEU A 527 25.42 2.17 14.87
CA LEU A 527 24.43 2.81 15.74
C LEU A 527 23.54 1.79 16.46
N LEU A 528 23.17 0.70 15.78
CA LEU A 528 22.29 -0.32 16.37
C LEU A 528 23.02 -1.29 17.31
N ALA A 529 24.30 -1.56 17.11
CA ALA A 529 25.05 -2.53 17.90
C ALA A 529 24.92 -2.32 19.42
N PRO A 530 25.21 -1.13 20.00
CA PRO A 530 25.08 -0.92 21.44
C PRO A 530 23.62 -0.97 21.94
N MET A 531 22.64 -0.66 21.09
CA MET A 531 21.21 -0.76 21.44
C MET A 531 20.77 -2.22 21.52
N LEU A 532 21.21 -3.05 20.56
CA LEU A 532 20.92 -4.50 20.53
C LEU A 532 21.60 -5.22 21.68
N GLU A 533 22.84 -4.87 22.02
CA GLU A 533 23.54 -5.40 23.20
C GLU A 533 22.75 -5.13 24.49
N ARG A 534 22.33 -3.88 24.69
CA ARG A 534 21.52 -3.50 25.85
C ARG A 534 20.14 -4.17 25.84
N TYR A 535 19.51 -4.30 24.67
CA TYR A 535 18.24 -5.01 24.52
C TYR A 535 18.36 -6.47 24.90
N ALA A 536 19.43 -7.15 24.45
CA ALA A 536 19.69 -8.55 24.80
C ALA A 536 19.77 -8.77 26.32
N GLY A 537 20.49 -7.89 27.03
CA GLY A 537 20.72 -8.04 28.48
C GLY A 537 19.66 -7.43 29.39
N GLN A 538 18.82 -6.54 28.93
CA GLN A 538 17.98 -5.69 29.79
C GLN A 538 16.50 -5.59 29.38
N ARG A 539 16.08 -6.28 28.29
CA ARG A 539 14.65 -6.34 27.93
C ARG A 539 13.85 -7.09 28.98
N ARG A 540 12.61 -6.73 29.13
CA ARG A 540 11.61 -7.48 29.89
C ARG A 540 11.08 -8.65 29.06
N ASP A 541 10.44 -9.61 29.71
CA ASP A 541 9.78 -10.68 28.98
C ASP A 541 8.63 -10.12 28.12
N GLY A 542 8.55 -10.57 26.87
CA GLY A 542 7.58 -10.06 25.87
C GLY A 542 7.85 -8.65 25.34
N GLU A 543 8.85 -7.92 25.84
CA GLU A 543 9.12 -6.54 25.42
C GLU A 543 9.70 -6.48 24.01
N HIS A 544 9.09 -5.66 23.15
CA HIS A 544 9.57 -5.38 21.80
C HIS A 544 10.68 -4.31 21.78
N PHE A 545 11.47 -4.30 20.73
CA PHE A 545 12.66 -3.44 20.63
C PHE A 545 12.30 -1.93 20.68
N GLY A 546 11.27 -1.51 19.96
CA GLY A 546 10.83 -0.11 19.97
C GLY A 546 10.38 0.37 21.35
N ASP A 547 9.69 -0.48 22.13
CA ASP A 547 9.26 -0.17 23.51
C ASP A 547 10.44 -0.11 24.47
N PHE A 548 11.40 -1.03 24.29
CA PHE A 548 12.64 -1.01 25.04
C PHE A 548 13.43 0.29 24.84
N LEU A 549 13.56 0.75 23.60
CA LEU A 549 14.27 2.00 23.32
C LEU A 549 13.66 3.21 24.04
N LEU A 550 12.32 3.30 24.09
CA LEU A 550 11.63 4.36 24.82
C LEU A 550 11.79 4.22 26.32
N ARG A 551 11.55 3.03 26.88
CA ARG A 551 11.68 2.77 28.32
C ARG A 551 13.09 3.07 28.84
N LYS A 552 14.10 2.82 28.01
CA LYS A 552 15.50 3.09 28.36
C LYS A 552 15.98 4.49 27.98
N GLN A 553 15.08 5.33 27.44
CA GLN A 553 15.40 6.69 27.01
C GLN A 553 16.61 6.71 26.05
N LEU A 554 16.67 5.75 25.11
CA LEU A 554 17.75 5.65 24.12
C LEU A 554 17.46 6.50 22.87
N LEU A 555 16.27 7.08 22.79
CA LEU A 555 15.85 8.01 21.75
C LEU A 555 15.91 9.41 22.36
N GLU A 556 16.85 10.25 21.92
CA GLU A 556 16.83 11.68 22.21
C GLU A 556 15.67 12.32 21.45
N GLU A 557 14.82 13.10 22.12
CA GLU A 557 13.91 14.02 21.47
C GLU A 557 14.74 15.05 20.70
N ARG A 558 14.94 14.86 19.40
CA ARG A 558 15.50 15.89 18.54
C ARG A 558 14.35 16.74 18.02
N PRO A 559 14.32 18.05 18.32
CA PRO A 559 13.39 18.95 17.66
C PRO A 559 13.66 18.92 16.13
N LEU A 560 12.61 18.92 15.32
CA LEU A 560 12.66 18.89 13.85
C LEU A 560 13.50 20.03 13.21
N THR A 561 13.91 21.01 14.00
CA THR A 561 14.67 22.20 13.61
C THR A 561 16.16 21.98 13.33
N SER A 562 16.74 20.81 13.55
CA SER A 562 18.19 20.56 13.39
C SER A 562 18.60 19.91 12.04
N LEU A 563 17.77 20.01 10.99
CA LEU A 563 18.06 19.44 9.66
C LEU A 563 18.85 20.38 8.72
N SER A 564 19.40 21.50 9.23
CA SER A 564 20.27 22.39 8.47
C SER A 564 21.74 22.11 8.80
N SER A 565 22.33 21.15 8.11
CA SER A 565 23.75 21.15 7.71
C SER A 565 24.06 19.96 6.81
#